data_18c25d9feb56eb41bc268cd3f1ae44dd
#
_entry.id   18c25d9feb56eb41bc268cd3f1ae44dd
#
_cell.length_a   1.000
_cell.length_b   1.000
_cell.length_c   1.000
_cell.angle_alpha   90.00
_cell.angle_beta   90.00
_cell.angle_gamma   90.00
#
_symmetry.space_group_name_H-M   'P 1'
#
loop_
_entity.id
_entity.type
_entity.pdbx_description
1 polymer ?
#
loop_
_entity_poly.entity_id
_entity_poly.type
_entity_poly.pdbx_seq_one_letter_code
_entity_poly.pdbx_strand_id
1 'polypeptide(L)'
;WNVIKVIWGSYWDQLLAKDKSGLLVKRMNECVDGEYQVFKAKGGSYVRDKFFGKYPELRELVSSMTDKDIWKLNRGGHDPHKVYAAYNAAIENTGSPTVILAKTIKGYGMGKTGESVNTTHQQKKLDEEDLLYYRDRFNVPLTDKQVKNVEYFKPSENSEEMKYLKERRLKLGGFIPERSSFAKQIKAPPKDIFDAFMKSTGEKEMSTTMALVRMLTALLRDKNVSPRLVPIIPDEARTFGMEGFFQKIGIYAHEGQKYEPVDSEQLSSYREDKSGQVLEEGINEAGAMSSWIAAATAYTNHDIEMIPIYIFYSMFGFQRIGDLAWAAGDSQARGFLIGATAGRTTLAGEGLQHQDGHSQLLASNIPNCISYDPTFSYEMATIFREGLRRMHEKKENVFYYITAMNENYAHPEKPKKCDEGILKGMYLFRENNNKGKTKVQLLGSGTILREVIAASEILTKEYGIDSDIWSVTSFNELRRNGMETERLNLLNPNEEPKKSYVQKCLEKRDGPIIAASDYTRAFSDQIRPYTDKSFYSFGTDGYGRSDTRKNLR
;
A
#
# COMPACT_ATOMS: atom_id res chain seq x y z
N TRP A 1 -21.17 7.06 -11.30
CA TRP A 1 -20.45 6.14 -12.17
C TRP A 1 -21.30 5.79 -13.40
N ASN A 2 -20.70 5.88 -14.58
CA ASN A 2 -21.30 5.36 -15.80
C ASN A 2 -20.95 3.86 -15.95
N VAL A 3 -21.95 3.01 -16.28
CA VAL A 3 -21.74 1.55 -16.37
C VAL A 3 -22.20 1.04 -17.73
N ILE A 4 -21.29 0.43 -18.46
CA ILE A 4 -21.56 -0.20 -19.76
C ILE A 4 -21.43 -1.71 -19.60
N LYS A 5 -22.52 -2.46 -19.90
CA LYS A 5 -22.52 -3.92 -19.86
C LYS A 5 -22.38 -4.50 -21.25
N VAL A 6 -21.28 -5.20 -21.52
CA VAL A 6 -20.98 -5.86 -22.80
C VAL A 6 -21.16 -7.39 -22.63
N ILE A 7 -22.41 -7.83 -22.61
CA ILE A 7 -22.78 -9.22 -22.27
C ILE A 7 -22.88 -10.10 -23.50
N TRP A 8 -23.59 -9.62 -24.53
CA TRP A 8 -23.89 -10.38 -25.73
C TRP A 8 -23.18 -9.80 -26.96
N GLY A 9 -22.60 -10.67 -27.79
CA GLY A 9 -21.97 -10.28 -29.04
C GLY A 9 -22.98 -9.90 -30.15
N SER A 10 -22.51 -9.29 -31.20
CA SER A 10 -23.33 -8.73 -32.30
C SER A 10 -24.25 -9.76 -32.97
N TYR A 11 -23.87 -11.02 -33.05
CA TYR A 11 -24.74 -12.06 -33.64
C TYR A 11 -26.05 -12.30 -32.85
N TRP A 12 -26.11 -11.92 -31.59
CA TRP A 12 -27.34 -11.95 -30.79
C TRP A 12 -28.32 -10.82 -31.12
N ASP A 13 -27.84 -9.72 -31.68
CA ASP A 13 -28.65 -8.51 -31.88
C ASP A 13 -29.87 -8.78 -32.76
N GLN A 14 -29.70 -9.59 -33.83
CA GLN A 14 -30.82 -9.96 -34.74
C GLN A 14 -31.85 -10.84 -34.02
N LEU A 15 -31.44 -11.76 -33.15
CA LEU A 15 -32.34 -12.62 -32.39
C LEU A 15 -33.08 -11.80 -31.32
N LEU A 16 -32.38 -10.90 -30.63
CA LEU A 16 -32.97 -9.99 -29.65
C LEU A 16 -33.96 -9.03 -30.32
N ALA A 17 -33.69 -8.53 -31.53
CA ALA A 17 -34.60 -7.67 -32.28
C ALA A 17 -35.90 -8.41 -32.73
N LYS A 18 -35.83 -9.72 -32.92
CA LYS A 18 -36.98 -10.58 -33.27
C LYS A 18 -37.77 -11.03 -32.03
N ASP A 19 -37.22 -10.94 -30.84
CA ASP A 19 -37.85 -11.37 -29.59
C ASP A 19 -38.87 -10.37 -29.06
N LYS A 20 -39.98 -10.23 -29.80
CA LYS A 20 -41.04 -9.28 -29.40
C LYS A 20 -41.80 -9.68 -28.16
N SER A 21 -41.79 -10.94 -27.80
CA SER A 21 -42.42 -11.47 -26.58
C SER A 21 -41.55 -11.33 -25.33
N GLY A 22 -40.26 -11.04 -25.48
CA GLY A 22 -39.29 -11.05 -24.37
C GLY A 22 -38.90 -12.45 -23.86
N LEU A 23 -39.34 -13.51 -24.59
CA LEU A 23 -39.12 -14.88 -24.16
C LEU A 23 -37.65 -15.29 -24.24
N LEU A 24 -36.89 -14.78 -25.21
CA LEU A 24 -35.46 -15.00 -25.33
C LEU A 24 -34.73 -14.36 -24.14
N VAL A 25 -35.06 -13.12 -23.82
CA VAL A 25 -34.50 -12.42 -22.64
C VAL A 25 -34.87 -13.15 -21.34
N LYS A 26 -36.13 -13.63 -21.21
CA LYS A 26 -36.53 -14.46 -20.09
C LYS A 26 -35.66 -15.72 -19.99
N ARG A 27 -35.47 -16.45 -21.08
CA ARG A 27 -34.63 -17.65 -21.13
C ARG A 27 -33.18 -17.34 -20.76
N MET A 28 -32.62 -16.24 -21.23
CA MET A 28 -31.28 -15.77 -20.86
C MET A 28 -31.16 -15.55 -19.34
N ASN A 29 -32.17 -14.97 -18.71
CA ASN A 29 -32.16 -14.68 -17.27
C ASN A 29 -32.43 -15.92 -16.39
N GLU A 30 -33.07 -16.96 -16.94
CA GLU A 30 -33.29 -18.22 -16.24
C GLU A 30 -32.03 -19.08 -16.16
N CYS A 31 -31.05 -18.85 -17.03
CA CYS A 31 -29.82 -19.64 -17.07
C CYS A 31 -28.89 -19.25 -15.92
N VAL A 32 -28.44 -20.22 -15.17
CA VAL A 32 -27.36 -20.06 -14.22
C VAL A 32 -25.98 -20.16 -14.91
N ASP A 33 -24.94 -19.66 -14.25
CA ASP A 33 -23.59 -19.56 -14.85
C ASP A 33 -23.03 -20.91 -15.32
N GLY A 34 -23.30 -21.98 -14.59
CA GLY A 34 -22.88 -23.35 -14.97
C GLY A 34 -23.53 -23.83 -16.28
N GLU A 35 -24.81 -23.50 -16.54
CA GLU A 35 -25.44 -23.81 -17.83
C GLU A 35 -24.74 -23.08 -18.98
N TYR A 36 -24.42 -21.80 -18.80
CA TYR A 36 -23.71 -21.02 -19.83
C TYR A 36 -22.33 -21.58 -20.14
N GLN A 37 -21.61 -22.08 -19.13
CA GLN A 37 -20.33 -22.76 -19.32
C GLN A 37 -20.50 -24.02 -20.19
N VAL A 38 -21.46 -24.87 -19.83
CA VAL A 38 -21.76 -26.12 -20.54
C VAL A 38 -22.22 -25.87 -21.97
N PHE A 39 -23.04 -24.86 -22.22
CA PHE A 39 -23.49 -24.50 -23.55
C PHE A 39 -22.31 -24.20 -24.50
N LYS A 40 -21.31 -23.50 -24.02
CA LYS A 40 -20.13 -23.18 -24.83
C LYS A 40 -19.24 -24.41 -25.05
N ALA A 41 -19.03 -25.21 -24.01
CA ALA A 41 -18.19 -26.43 -24.08
C ALA A 41 -18.79 -27.52 -24.98
N LYS A 42 -20.13 -27.68 -25.00
CA LYS A 42 -20.81 -28.77 -25.74
C LYS A 42 -21.23 -28.40 -27.15
N GLY A 43 -21.12 -27.13 -27.55
CA GLY A 43 -21.33 -26.71 -28.94
C GLY A 43 -22.77 -26.41 -29.32
N GLY A 44 -22.96 -26.06 -30.61
CA GLY A 44 -24.21 -25.49 -31.13
C GLY A 44 -25.42 -26.41 -31.09
N SER A 45 -25.27 -27.71 -31.38
CA SER A 45 -26.35 -28.69 -31.29
C SER A 45 -26.92 -28.76 -29.86
N TYR A 46 -26.04 -28.82 -28.85
CA TYR A 46 -26.47 -28.83 -27.47
C TYR A 46 -27.17 -27.53 -27.05
N VAL A 47 -26.70 -26.38 -27.55
CA VAL A 47 -27.34 -25.09 -27.33
C VAL A 47 -28.72 -25.04 -27.96
N ARG A 48 -28.86 -25.54 -29.20
CA ARG A 48 -30.16 -25.67 -29.87
C ARG A 48 -31.17 -26.42 -29.02
N ASP A 49 -30.76 -27.59 -28.49
CA ASP A 49 -31.67 -28.48 -27.78
C ASP A 49 -31.93 -28.01 -26.32
N LYS A 50 -30.94 -27.56 -25.62
CA LYS A 50 -31.05 -27.28 -24.17
C LYS A 50 -31.28 -25.81 -23.83
N PHE A 51 -30.81 -24.87 -24.67
CA PHE A 51 -31.11 -23.45 -24.48
C PHE A 51 -32.37 -23.03 -25.20
N PHE A 52 -32.37 -23.13 -26.56
CA PHE A 52 -33.50 -22.73 -27.36
C PHE A 52 -34.65 -23.72 -27.29
N GLY A 53 -34.37 -25.01 -27.20
CA GLY A 53 -35.35 -26.08 -27.14
C GLY A 53 -36.17 -26.13 -25.85
N LYS A 54 -35.83 -25.32 -24.82
CA LYS A 54 -36.66 -25.20 -23.62
C LYS A 54 -38.04 -24.61 -23.90
N TYR A 55 -38.15 -23.79 -24.95
CA TYR A 55 -39.40 -23.18 -25.42
C TYR A 55 -39.56 -23.41 -26.90
N PRO A 56 -40.71 -23.93 -27.39
CA PRO A 56 -40.95 -24.17 -28.81
C PRO A 56 -40.73 -22.93 -29.66
N GLU A 57 -41.14 -21.77 -29.19
CA GLU A 57 -41.02 -20.50 -29.92
C GLU A 57 -39.56 -20.09 -30.12
N LEU A 58 -38.71 -20.37 -29.13
CA LEU A 58 -37.27 -20.10 -29.27
C LEU A 58 -36.58 -21.10 -30.19
N ARG A 59 -37.05 -22.35 -30.21
CA ARG A 59 -36.57 -23.36 -31.16
C ARG A 59 -36.90 -22.94 -32.60
N GLU A 60 -38.10 -22.43 -32.84
CA GLU A 60 -38.53 -21.89 -34.14
C GLU A 60 -37.70 -20.66 -34.50
N LEU A 61 -37.42 -19.75 -33.57
CA LEU A 61 -36.61 -18.55 -33.78
C LEU A 61 -35.25 -18.85 -34.44
N VAL A 62 -34.66 -20.03 -34.14
CA VAL A 62 -33.36 -20.46 -34.65
C VAL A 62 -33.48 -21.60 -35.67
N SER A 63 -34.65 -21.89 -36.19
CA SER A 63 -34.89 -23.02 -37.12
C SER A 63 -34.04 -22.93 -38.38
N SER A 64 -33.80 -21.74 -38.92
CA SER A 64 -32.97 -21.49 -40.10
C SER A 64 -31.45 -21.42 -39.83
N MET A 65 -31.03 -21.45 -38.60
CA MET A 65 -29.60 -21.38 -38.23
C MET A 65 -28.99 -22.78 -38.20
N THR A 66 -27.78 -22.93 -38.70
CA THR A 66 -26.99 -24.15 -38.48
C THR A 66 -26.45 -24.22 -37.05
N ASP A 67 -26.03 -25.41 -36.59
CA ASP A 67 -25.40 -25.54 -35.29
C ASP A 67 -24.09 -24.74 -35.19
N LYS A 68 -23.37 -24.58 -36.32
CA LYS A 68 -22.19 -23.72 -36.41
C LYS A 68 -22.55 -22.24 -36.21
N ASP A 69 -23.70 -21.78 -36.72
CA ASP A 69 -24.15 -20.40 -36.50
C ASP A 69 -24.58 -20.17 -35.05
N ILE A 70 -25.28 -21.12 -34.45
CA ILE A 70 -25.63 -21.06 -33.04
C ILE A 70 -24.37 -21.04 -32.17
N TRP A 71 -23.34 -21.81 -32.51
CA TRP A 71 -22.06 -21.79 -31.75
C TRP A 71 -21.34 -20.45 -31.85
N LYS A 72 -21.51 -19.68 -32.94
CA LYS A 72 -20.97 -18.34 -33.13
C LYS A 72 -21.63 -17.26 -32.26
N LEU A 73 -22.75 -17.55 -31.61
CA LEU A 73 -23.42 -16.64 -30.67
C LEU A 73 -22.55 -16.42 -29.44
N ASN A 74 -21.59 -15.54 -29.56
CA ASN A 74 -20.53 -15.31 -28.55
C ASN A 74 -20.97 -14.33 -27.45
N ARG A 75 -20.15 -14.26 -26.41
CA ARG A 75 -20.22 -13.23 -25.37
C ARG A 75 -19.68 -11.91 -25.91
N GLY A 76 -20.22 -10.79 -25.39
CA GLY A 76 -19.88 -9.45 -25.85
C GLY A 76 -18.42 -9.07 -25.65
N GLY A 77 -17.80 -9.53 -24.56
CA GLY A 77 -16.38 -9.29 -24.31
C GLY A 77 -15.41 -9.94 -25.31
N HIS A 78 -15.92 -10.83 -26.19
CA HIS A 78 -15.17 -11.42 -27.31
C HIS A 78 -15.60 -10.86 -28.67
N ASP A 79 -16.43 -9.83 -28.69
CA ASP A 79 -16.89 -9.17 -29.90
C ASP A 79 -16.11 -7.85 -30.10
N PRO A 80 -15.21 -7.76 -31.09
CA PRO A 80 -14.37 -6.58 -31.29
C PRO A 80 -15.19 -5.30 -31.49
N HIS A 81 -16.33 -5.37 -32.19
CA HIS A 81 -17.17 -4.21 -32.44
C HIS A 81 -17.84 -3.71 -31.15
N LYS A 82 -18.38 -4.61 -30.33
CA LYS A 82 -19.02 -4.27 -29.07
C LYS A 82 -17.99 -3.72 -28.07
N VAL A 83 -16.80 -4.33 -27.98
CA VAL A 83 -15.71 -3.87 -27.12
C VAL A 83 -15.23 -2.48 -27.55
N TYR A 84 -14.99 -2.28 -28.85
CA TYR A 84 -14.58 -0.98 -29.38
C TYR A 84 -15.63 0.10 -29.09
N ALA A 85 -16.91 -0.18 -29.36
CA ALA A 85 -18.00 0.77 -29.09
C ALA A 85 -18.10 1.13 -27.59
N ALA A 86 -17.91 0.14 -26.69
CA ALA A 86 -17.93 0.38 -25.26
C ALA A 86 -16.77 1.28 -24.81
N TYR A 87 -15.56 1.05 -25.29
CA TYR A 87 -14.42 1.92 -25.00
C TYR A 87 -14.59 3.32 -25.59
N ASN A 88 -15.10 3.43 -26.80
CA ASN A 88 -15.36 4.74 -27.40
C ASN A 88 -16.36 5.55 -26.57
N ALA A 89 -17.48 4.94 -26.18
CA ALA A 89 -18.46 5.58 -25.32
C ALA A 89 -17.91 5.94 -23.93
N ALA A 90 -16.99 5.12 -23.39
CA ALA A 90 -16.33 5.42 -22.13
C ALA A 90 -15.40 6.65 -22.22
N ILE A 91 -14.67 6.80 -23.35
CA ILE A 91 -13.79 7.94 -23.58
C ILE A 91 -14.59 9.23 -23.79
N GLU A 92 -15.73 9.16 -24.45
CA GLU A 92 -16.62 10.31 -24.66
C GLU A 92 -17.31 10.79 -23.39
N ASN A 93 -17.46 9.92 -22.39
CA ASN A 93 -18.05 10.27 -21.09
C ASN A 93 -17.01 10.96 -20.20
N THR A 94 -17.05 12.28 -20.12
CA THR A 94 -16.11 13.09 -19.32
C THR A 94 -16.65 13.49 -17.94
N GLY A 95 -17.94 13.27 -17.67
CA GLY A 95 -18.60 13.74 -16.45
C GLY A 95 -18.43 12.83 -15.23
N SER A 96 -18.07 11.56 -15.43
CA SER A 96 -17.89 10.57 -14.37
C SER A 96 -17.05 9.39 -14.85
N PRO A 97 -16.40 8.63 -13.96
CA PRO A 97 -15.71 7.41 -14.31
C PRO A 97 -16.64 6.39 -14.96
N THR A 98 -16.14 5.65 -15.96
CA THR A 98 -16.89 4.60 -16.64
C THR A 98 -16.34 3.23 -16.30
N VAL A 99 -17.24 2.32 -15.89
CA VAL A 99 -16.94 0.89 -15.72
C VAL A 99 -17.53 0.10 -16.88
N ILE A 100 -16.70 -0.69 -17.53
CA ILE A 100 -17.12 -1.62 -18.60
C ILE A 100 -17.13 -3.04 -18.03
N LEU A 101 -18.31 -3.65 -17.91
CA LEU A 101 -18.50 -5.03 -17.49
C LEU A 101 -18.58 -5.93 -18.74
N ALA A 102 -17.45 -6.47 -19.16
CA ALA A 102 -17.34 -7.32 -20.33
C ALA A 102 -17.45 -8.82 -19.96
N LYS A 103 -18.49 -9.50 -20.42
CA LYS A 103 -18.63 -10.96 -20.23
C LYS A 103 -17.74 -11.69 -21.21
N THR A 104 -16.83 -12.52 -20.69
CA THR A 104 -15.88 -13.33 -21.45
C THR A 104 -16.03 -14.83 -21.16
N ILE A 105 -15.25 -15.64 -21.86
CA ILE A 105 -15.15 -17.08 -21.65
C ILE A 105 -13.71 -17.41 -21.33
N LYS A 106 -13.47 -18.12 -20.23
CA LYS A 106 -12.14 -18.58 -19.88
C LYS A 106 -11.57 -19.51 -20.95
N GLY A 107 -10.33 -19.29 -21.35
CA GLY A 107 -9.67 -20.08 -22.40
C GLY A 107 -10.20 -19.80 -23.80
N TYR A 108 -10.79 -18.64 -24.06
CA TYR A 108 -11.29 -18.27 -25.40
C TYR A 108 -10.20 -18.45 -26.46
N GLY A 109 -10.52 -19.24 -27.48
CA GLY A 109 -9.59 -19.56 -28.56
C GLY A 109 -8.77 -20.83 -28.36
N MET A 110 -8.71 -21.41 -27.16
CA MET A 110 -7.91 -22.60 -26.86
C MET A 110 -8.51 -23.92 -27.36
N GLY A 111 -9.59 -23.86 -28.15
CA GLY A 111 -10.21 -25.05 -28.72
C GLY A 111 -10.81 -25.98 -27.67
N LYS A 112 -10.82 -27.29 -28.01
CA LYS A 112 -11.40 -28.34 -27.15
C LYS A 112 -10.67 -28.50 -25.83
N THR A 113 -9.38 -28.25 -25.80
CA THR A 113 -8.51 -28.49 -24.65
C THR A 113 -8.70 -27.47 -23.54
N GLY A 114 -9.10 -26.23 -23.86
CA GLY A 114 -9.12 -25.14 -22.91
C GLY A 114 -10.37 -24.24 -22.91
N GLU A 115 -11.16 -24.18 -23.98
CA GLU A 115 -12.25 -23.21 -24.07
C GLU A 115 -13.46 -23.63 -23.23
N SER A 116 -13.79 -22.82 -22.22
CA SER A 116 -14.94 -23.01 -21.32
C SER A 116 -14.88 -24.28 -20.45
N VAL A 117 -13.69 -24.84 -20.22
CA VAL A 117 -13.50 -26.01 -19.36
C VAL A 117 -12.76 -25.65 -18.07
N ASN A 118 -13.01 -26.42 -17.00
CA ASN A 118 -12.44 -26.13 -15.69
C ASN A 118 -10.91 -26.33 -15.63
N THR A 119 -10.37 -27.23 -16.46
CA THR A 119 -8.93 -27.53 -16.57
C THR A 119 -8.12 -26.38 -17.20
N THR A 120 -8.74 -25.38 -17.79
CA THR A 120 -8.08 -24.23 -18.45
C THR A 120 -7.05 -23.55 -17.54
N HIS A 121 -7.35 -23.44 -16.24
CA HIS A 121 -6.44 -22.81 -15.28
C HIS A 121 -5.10 -23.54 -15.13
N GLN A 122 -5.11 -24.86 -15.35
CA GLN A 122 -3.92 -25.72 -15.23
C GLN A 122 -3.25 -25.98 -16.59
N GLN A 123 -3.84 -25.52 -17.69
CA GLN A 123 -3.32 -25.73 -19.03
C GLN A 123 -2.02 -24.95 -19.24
N LYS A 124 -0.92 -25.68 -19.41
CA LYS A 124 0.42 -25.08 -19.59
C LYS A 124 0.89 -25.09 -21.03
N LYS A 125 0.37 -26.01 -21.85
CA LYS A 125 0.76 -26.18 -23.26
C LYS A 125 -0.48 -26.50 -24.07
N LEU A 126 -0.54 -25.98 -25.28
CA LEU A 126 -1.47 -26.40 -26.32
C LEU A 126 -0.78 -27.46 -27.17
N ASP A 127 -1.52 -28.45 -27.65
CA ASP A 127 -1.00 -29.39 -28.62
C ASP A 127 -1.00 -28.79 -30.04
N GLU A 128 -0.50 -29.55 -31.01
CA GLU A 128 -0.40 -29.09 -32.40
C GLU A 128 -1.77 -28.83 -33.01
N GLU A 129 -2.78 -29.64 -32.71
CA GLU A 129 -4.16 -29.49 -33.22
C GLU A 129 -4.78 -28.20 -32.67
N ASP A 130 -4.60 -27.91 -31.37
CA ASP A 130 -5.10 -26.69 -30.75
C ASP A 130 -4.41 -25.42 -31.30
N LEU A 131 -3.11 -25.48 -31.58
CA LEU A 131 -2.37 -24.37 -32.20
C LEU A 131 -2.82 -24.07 -33.62
N LEU A 132 -3.02 -25.12 -34.43
CA LEU A 132 -3.56 -24.97 -35.80
C LEU A 132 -4.98 -24.43 -35.76
N TYR A 133 -5.82 -24.94 -34.86
CA TYR A 133 -7.17 -24.43 -34.65
C TYR A 133 -7.19 -22.95 -34.26
N TYR A 134 -6.28 -22.53 -33.36
CA TYR A 134 -6.14 -21.13 -32.95
C TYR A 134 -5.78 -20.25 -34.17
N ARG A 135 -4.75 -20.64 -34.93
CA ARG A 135 -4.32 -19.95 -36.14
C ARG A 135 -5.48 -19.75 -37.11
N ASP A 136 -6.20 -20.83 -37.41
CA ASP A 136 -7.30 -20.82 -38.40
C ASP A 136 -8.48 -19.98 -37.92
N ARG A 137 -8.83 -20.09 -36.65
CA ARG A 137 -9.92 -19.33 -36.03
C ARG A 137 -9.69 -17.82 -36.06
N PHE A 138 -8.46 -17.39 -35.84
CA PHE A 138 -8.09 -15.98 -35.78
C PHE A 138 -7.39 -15.48 -37.05
N ASN A 139 -7.35 -16.29 -38.09
CA ASN A 139 -6.72 -15.96 -39.38
C ASN A 139 -5.27 -15.45 -39.22
N VAL A 140 -4.49 -16.08 -38.33
CA VAL A 140 -3.08 -15.72 -38.16
C VAL A 140 -2.31 -16.22 -39.38
N PRO A 141 -1.59 -15.36 -40.12
CA PRO A 141 -0.96 -15.72 -41.38
C PRO A 141 0.37 -16.48 -41.19
N LEU A 142 0.29 -17.66 -40.60
CA LEU A 142 1.41 -18.58 -40.41
C LEU A 142 1.15 -19.90 -41.12
N THR A 143 2.18 -20.49 -41.72
CA THR A 143 2.14 -21.84 -42.28
C THR A 143 2.07 -22.90 -41.17
N ASP A 144 1.60 -24.10 -41.49
CA ASP A 144 1.56 -25.23 -40.54
C ASP A 144 2.94 -25.48 -39.91
N LYS A 145 4.03 -25.40 -40.70
CA LYS A 145 5.39 -25.58 -40.20
C LYS A 145 5.77 -24.52 -39.15
N GLN A 146 5.41 -23.27 -39.42
CA GLN A 146 5.68 -22.17 -38.48
C GLN A 146 4.87 -22.30 -37.18
N VAL A 147 3.61 -22.73 -37.28
CA VAL A 147 2.77 -23.00 -36.12
C VAL A 147 3.35 -24.13 -35.29
N LYS A 148 3.76 -25.25 -35.92
CA LYS A 148 4.42 -26.37 -35.22
C LYS A 148 5.71 -25.97 -34.52
N ASN A 149 6.47 -25.04 -35.12
CA ASN A 149 7.70 -24.51 -34.51
C ASN A 149 7.43 -23.40 -33.48
N VAL A 150 6.16 -23.05 -33.24
CA VAL A 150 5.76 -21.95 -32.35
C VAL A 150 6.47 -20.63 -32.70
N GLU A 151 6.52 -20.30 -34.00
CA GLU A 151 7.15 -19.07 -34.46
C GLU A 151 6.27 -17.86 -34.11
N TYR A 152 6.93 -16.76 -33.72
CA TYR A 152 6.21 -15.50 -33.45
C TYR A 152 5.77 -14.84 -34.74
N PHE A 153 4.50 -14.43 -34.78
CA PHE A 153 3.97 -13.58 -35.82
C PHE A 153 4.09 -12.10 -35.45
N LYS A 154 4.72 -11.32 -36.31
CA LYS A 154 4.73 -9.86 -36.23
C LYS A 154 4.17 -9.30 -37.55
N PRO A 155 3.11 -8.46 -37.52
CA PRO A 155 2.61 -7.78 -38.71
C PRO A 155 3.70 -6.94 -39.37
N SER A 156 3.63 -6.81 -40.70
CA SER A 156 4.53 -5.93 -41.44
C SER A 156 4.39 -4.48 -40.94
N GLU A 157 5.52 -3.78 -40.79
CA GLU A 157 5.55 -2.37 -40.41
C GLU A 157 4.71 -1.46 -41.32
N ASN A 158 4.48 -1.90 -42.58
CA ASN A 158 3.67 -1.20 -43.58
C ASN A 158 2.23 -1.68 -43.64
N SER A 159 1.82 -2.64 -42.83
CA SER A 159 0.41 -3.10 -42.79
C SER A 159 -0.49 -1.99 -42.23
N GLU A 160 -1.77 -2.06 -42.59
CA GLU A 160 -2.76 -1.08 -42.12
C GLU A 160 -2.94 -1.09 -40.63
N GLU A 161 -2.85 -2.27 -39.99
CA GLU A 161 -2.95 -2.45 -38.56
C GLU A 161 -1.80 -1.74 -37.82
N MET A 162 -0.57 -1.89 -38.36
CA MET A 162 0.60 -1.24 -37.76
C MET A 162 0.59 0.28 -37.98
N LYS A 163 0.15 0.75 -39.12
CA LYS A 163 -0.04 2.19 -39.38
C LYS A 163 -1.07 2.78 -38.41
N TYR A 164 -2.23 2.13 -38.29
CA TYR A 164 -3.28 2.54 -37.35
C TYR A 164 -2.77 2.57 -35.89
N LEU A 165 -2.13 1.47 -35.45
CA LEU A 165 -1.56 1.39 -34.10
C LEU A 165 -0.57 2.54 -33.83
N LYS A 166 0.38 2.77 -34.73
CA LYS A 166 1.38 3.83 -34.59
C LYS A 166 0.77 5.22 -34.56
N GLU A 167 -0.18 5.49 -35.46
CA GLU A 167 -0.88 6.77 -35.49
C GLU A 167 -1.59 7.05 -34.15
N ARG A 168 -2.33 6.06 -33.63
CA ARG A 168 -3.01 6.19 -32.32
C ARG A 168 -2.04 6.37 -31.19
N ARG A 169 -0.94 5.62 -31.17
CA ARG A 169 0.09 5.76 -30.14
C ARG A 169 0.76 7.13 -30.17
N LEU A 170 1.08 7.66 -31.36
CA LEU A 170 1.65 8.99 -31.50
C LEU A 170 0.70 10.09 -30.99
N LYS A 171 -0.60 9.99 -31.27
CA LYS A 171 -1.61 10.92 -30.73
C LYS A 171 -1.70 10.90 -29.20
N LEU A 172 -1.35 9.79 -28.58
CA LEU A 172 -1.30 9.62 -27.12
C LEU A 172 0.08 9.94 -26.51
N GLY A 173 1.02 10.51 -27.27
CA GLY A 173 2.34 10.86 -26.80
C GLY A 173 3.38 9.73 -26.83
N GLY A 174 3.11 8.62 -27.53
CA GLY A 174 4.04 7.50 -27.68
C GLY A 174 3.57 6.20 -27.03
N PHE A 175 4.50 5.29 -26.75
CA PHE A 175 4.18 4.03 -26.10
C PHE A 175 3.97 4.21 -24.59
N ILE A 176 2.91 3.62 -24.06
CA ILE A 176 2.59 3.69 -22.62
C ILE A 176 2.83 2.32 -21.95
N PRO A 177 3.27 2.33 -20.70
CA PRO A 177 3.88 3.46 -20.01
C PRO A 177 5.36 3.61 -20.41
N GLU A 178 5.73 4.79 -20.87
CA GLU A 178 7.12 5.16 -20.89
C GLU A 178 7.51 5.51 -19.45
N ARG A 179 8.10 4.55 -18.75
CA ARG A 179 8.58 4.78 -17.39
C ARG A 179 9.93 5.46 -17.45
N SER A 180 10.02 6.61 -16.83
CA SER A 180 11.26 7.34 -16.69
C SER A 180 11.67 7.42 -15.22
N SER A 181 12.96 7.58 -14.97
CA SER A 181 13.51 7.87 -13.66
C SER A 181 14.14 9.27 -13.61
N PHE A 182 13.78 10.12 -14.57
CA PHE A 182 14.38 11.43 -14.77
C PHE A 182 13.70 12.56 -13.97
N ALA A 183 12.68 12.26 -13.18
CA ALA A 183 12.06 13.25 -12.31
C ALA A 183 13.11 14.08 -11.56
N LYS A 184 12.91 15.40 -11.55
CA LYS A 184 13.85 16.32 -10.91
C LYS A 184 13.98 15.99 -9.42
N GLN A 185 15.21 15.76 -9.00
CA GLN A 185 15.55 15.48 -7.61
C GLN A 185 15.08 16.61 -6.68
N ILE A 186 14.48 16.24 -5.55
CA ILE A 186 14.19 17.16 -4.47
C ILE A 186 15.32 17.05 -3.44
N LYS A 187 15.98 18.16 -3.16
CA LYS A 187 16.95 18.22 -2.07
C LYS A 187 16.23 18.10 -0.73
N ALA A 188 16.81 17.34 0.18
CA ALA A 188 16.30 17.27 1.55
C ALA A 188 16.29 18.70 2.17
N PRO A 189 15.27 19.02 2.98
CA PRO A 189 15.19 20.31 3.64
C PRO A 189 16.44 20.58 4.49
N PRO A 190 16.88 21.83 4.61
CA PRO A 190 18.00 22.20 5.47
C PRO A 190 17.72 21.83 6.93
N LYS A 191 18.79 21.60 7.70
CA LYS A 191 18.67 21.09 9.08
C LYS A 191 17.95 22.06 10.02
N ASP A 192 18.09 23.34 9.79
CA ASP A 192 17.51 24.42 10.62
C ASP A 192 15.98 24.38 10.68
N ILE A 193 15.31 23.87 9.65
CA ILE A 193 13.86 23.62 9.68
C ILE A 193 13.47 22.69 10.86
N PHE A 194 14.37 21.79 11.22
CA PHE A 194 14.16 20.80 12.28
C PHE A 194 14.74 21.21 13.64
N ASP A 195 15.46 22.32 13.75
CA ASP A 195 16.19 22.72 14.98
C ASP A 195 15.28 22.91 16.19
N ALA A 196 14.04 23.35 15.97
CA ALA A 196 13.06 23.50 17.05
C ALA A 196 12.71 22.16 17.73
N PHE A 197 12.80 21.06 16.98
CA PHE A 197 12.48 19.71 17.48
C PHE A 197 13.67 19.05 18.18
N MET A 198 14.87 19.61 18.04
CA MET A 198 16.08 19.11 18.69
C MET A 198 16.24 19.62 20.13
N LYS A 199 15.50 20.68 20.49
CA LYS A 199 15.54 21.33 21.80
C LYS A 199 14.55 20.70 22.77
N SER A 200 14.84 20.83 24.07
CA SER A 200 13.86 20.46 25.11
C SER A 200 12.58 21.30 24.98
N THR A 201 11.44 20.71 25.26
CA THR A 201 10.17 21.43 25.39
C THR A 201 10.01 22.10 26.78
N GLY A 202 10.97 21.90 27.69
CA GLY A 202 10.83 22.33 29.10
C GLY A 202 9.65 21.61 29.75
N GLU A 203 8.79 22.36 30.42
CA GLU A 203 7.58 21.84 31.05
C GLU A 203 6.40 21.67 30.08
N LYS A 204 6.54 22.15 28.82
CA LYS A 204 5.47 22.06 27.86
C LYS A 204 5.36 20.65 27.30
N GLU A 205 4.24 20.03 27.56
CA GLU A 205 3.93 18.70 27.04
C GLU A 205 3.46 18.73 25.58
N MET A 206 3.84 17.72 24.82
CA MET A 206 3.47 17.53 23.43
C MET A 206 3.45 16.05 23.09
N SER A 207 2.55 15.63 22.23
CA SER A 207 2.55 14.26 21.68
C SER A 207 3.47 14.14 20.46
N THR A 208 3.88 12.93 20.11
CA THR A 208 4.64 12.70 18.86
C THR A 208 3.79 12.97 17.62
N THR A 209 2.46 12.75 17.67
CA THR A 209 1.54 13.19 16.61
C THR A 209 1.60 14.70 16.40
N MET A 210 1.53 15.49 17.49
CA MET A 210 1.63 16.95 17.40
C MET A 210 3.04 17.40 16.96
N ALA A 211 4.09 16.68 17.35
CA ALA A 211 5.45 16.96 16.86
C ALA A 211 5.52 16.78 15.34
N LEU A 212 4.95 15.70 14.80
CA LEU A 212 4.86 15.46 13.34
C LEU A 212 4.10 16.59 12.65
N VAL A 213 2.90 16.95 13.13
CA VAL A 213 2.09 18.02 12.53
C VAL A 213 2.82 19.36 12.48
N ARG A 214 3.51 19.71 13.56
CA ARG A 214 4.34 20.93 13.60
C ARG A 214 5.50 20.84 12.64
N MET A 215 6.11 19.68 12.49
CA MET A 215 7.18 19.45 11.51
C MET A 215 6.68 19.61 10.08
N LEU A 216 5.55 18.99 9.74
CA LEU A 216 4.91 19.18 8.44
C LEU A 216 4.57 20.67 8.18
N THR A 217 4.08 21.37 9.22
CA THR A 217 3.84 22.81 9.15
C THR A 217 5.13 23.61 8.88
N ALA A 218 6.25 23.19 9.45
CA ALA A 218 7.54 23.83 9.19
C ALA A 218 8.01 23.56 7.75
N LEU A 219 7.81 22.37 7.23
CA LEU A 219 8.13 21.99 5.85
C LEU A 219 7.33 22.79 4.80
N LEU A 220 6.13 23.27 5.12
CA LEU A 220 5.37 24.15 4.23
C LEU A 220 6.07 25.49 3.95
N ARG A 221 7.13 25.84 4.70
CA ARG A 221 7.96 27.03 4.44
C ARG A 221 9.07 26.78 3.42
N ASP A 222 9.41 25.52 3.17
CA ASP A 222 10.43 25.16 2.18
C ASP A 222 9.84 25.19 0.76
N LYS A 223 10.39 26.04 -0.11
CA LYS A 223 9.89 26.27 -1.46
C LYS A 223 10.02 25.05 -2.39
N ASN A 224 10.94 24.12 -2.09
CA ASN A 224 11.13 22.91 -2.89
C ASN A 224 10.22 21.77 -2.44
N VAL A 225 10.01 21.65 -1.13
CA VAL A 225 9.24 20.56 -0.50
C VAL A 225 7.75 20.89 -0.46
N SER A 226 7.39 22.12 -0.06
CA SER A 226 5.98 22.50 0.15
C SER A 226 5.06 22.19 -1.03
N PRO A 227 5.40 22.49 -2.30
CA PRO A 227 4.53 22.21 -3.45
C PRO A 227 4.40 20.70 -3.77
N ARG A 228 5.19 19.87 -3.09
CA ARG A 228 5.26 18.43 -3.33
C ARG A 228 4.63 17.59 -2.20
N LEU A 229 4.32 18.23 -1.07
CA LEU A 229 3.65 17.56 0.04
C LEU A 229 2.22 17.23 -0.30
N VAL A 230 1.84 15.97 -0.09
CA VAL A 230 0.48 15.46 -0.29
C VAL A 230 0.04 14.76 0.99
N PRO A 231 -0.48 15.50 1.98
CA PRO A 231 -1.11 14.89 3.14
C PRO A 231 -2.38 14.16 2.72
N ILE A 232 -2.50 12.89 3.09
CA ILE A 232 -3.66 12.03 2.81
C ILE A 232 -4.23 11.60 4.15
N ILE A 233 -5.49 11.88 4.38
CA ILE A 233 -6.18 11.60 5.64
C ILE A 233 -7.54 10.96 5.36
N PRO A 234 -8.09 10.15 6.27
CA PRO A 234 -9.46 9.66 6.13
C PRO A 234 -10.43 10.85 6.19
N ASP A 235 -10.96 11.21 7.34
CA ASP A 235 -11.80 12.41 7.53
C ASP A 235 -11.57 13.06 8.92
N GLU A 236 -10.59 12.56 9.66
CA GLU A 236 -10.34 12.94 11.05
C GLU A 236 -9.11 13.85 11.20
N ALA A 237 -8.93 14.79 10.28
CA ALA A 237 -7.81 15.75 10.35
C ALA A 237 -7.70 16.45 11.72
N ARG A 238 -8.84 16.78 12.35
CA ARG A 238 -8.89 17.39 13.68
C ARG A 238 -8.40 16.45 14.77
N THR A 239 -8.67 15.15 14.68
CA THR A 239 -8.18 14.14 15.63
C THR A 239 -6.66 14.06 15.63
N PHE A 240 -6.04 14.29 14.49
CA PHE A 240 -4.58 14.35 14.34
C PHE A 240 -4.00 15.75 14.57
N GLY A 241 -4.84 16.76 14.83
CA GLY A 241 -4.40 18.15 15.01
C GLY A 241 -3.96 18.83 13.71
N MET A 242 -4.49 18.37 12.57
CA MET A 242 -4.11 18.84 11.23
C MET A 242 -5.06 19.89 10.66
N GLU A 243 -6.07 20.33 11.40
CA GLU A 243 -7.05 21.33 10.96
C GLU A 243 -6.41 22.65 10.48
N GLY A 244 -5.23 22.97 11.00
CA GLY A 244 -4.45 24.12 10.54
C GLY A 244 -3.98 24.06 9.08
N PHE A 245 -4.03 22.88 8.45
CA PHE A 245 -3.72 22.73 7.02
C PHE A 245 -4.86 23.17 6.12
N PHE A 246 -6.10 23.13 6.59
CA PHE A 246 -7.26 23.55 5.79
C PHE A 246 -7.11 24.97 5.28
N GLN A 247 -6.66 25.89 6.12
CA GLN A 247 -6.45 27.28 5.73
C GLN A 247 -5.12 27.53 4.99
N LYS A 248 -4.08 26.69 5.25
CA LYS A 248 -2.74 26.92 4.67
C LYS A 248 -2.60 26.38 3.26
N ILE A 249 -3.07 25.15 3.02
CA ILE A 249 -2.89 24.43 1.76
C ILE A 249 -4.18 23.88 1.17
N GLY A 250 -5.29 24.03 1.87
CA GLY A 250 -6.62 23.60 1.43
C GLY A 250 -6.82 22.10 1.29
N ILE A 251 -8.07 21.68 1.36
CA ILE A 251 -8.50 20.31 1.01
C ILE A 251 -8.77 20.32 -0.50
N TYR A 252 -8.25 19.34 -1.22
CA TYR A 252 -8.50 19.24 -2.65
C TYR A 252 -9.96 18.91 -2.94
N ALA A 253 -10.60 19.74 -3.73
CA ALA A 253 -11.93 19.50 -4.27
C ALA A 253 -11.96 19.89 -5.75
N HIS A 254 -12.28 18.93 -6.62
CA HIS A 254 -12.28 19.12 -8.09
C HIS A 254 -13.08 20.34 -8.56
N GLU A 255 -14.20 20.61 -7.92
CA GLU A 255 -15.08 21.73 -8.25
C GLU A 255 -14.92 22.96 -7.34
N GLY A 256 -14.04 22.86 -6.33
CA GLY A 256 -13.87 23.86 -5.28
C GLY A 256 -14.98 23.82 -4.23
N GLN A 257 -14.98 24.79 -3.34
CA GLN A 257 -15.96 24.92 -2.25
C GLN A 257 -17.35 25.30 -2.81
N LYS A 258 -18.36 24.44 -2.59
CA LYS A 258 -19.72 24.66 -3.10
C LYS A 258 -20.74 25.04 -2.01
N TYR A 259 -20.33 25.08 -0.77
CA TYR A 259 -21.19 25.36 0.40
C TYR A 259 -20.42 26.15 1.43
N GLU A 260 -21.11 26.80 2.33
CA GLU A 260 -20.53 27.43 3.50
C GLU A 260 -20.35 26.36 4.60
N PRO A 261 -19.11 26.12 5.07
CA PRO A 261 -18.88 25.16 6.15
C PRO A 261 -19.56 25.58 7.44
N VAL A 262 -20.05 24.61 8.20
CA VAL A 262 -20.72 24.86 9.50
C VAL A 262 -19.78 25.54 10.52
N ASP A 263 -18.49 25.42 10.33
CA ASP A 263 -17.42 26.01 11.14
C ASP A 263 -16.77 27.25 10.53
N SER A 264 -17.44 27.91 9.57
CA SER A 264 -16.90 29.05 8.80
C SER A 264 -16.38 30.22 9.67
N GLU A 265 -16.93 30.38 10.88
CA GLU A 265 -16.51 31.39 11.85
C GLU A 265 -15.23 31.01 12.64
N GLN A 266 -14.75 29.77 12.53
CA GLN A 266 -13.56 29.29 13.23
C GLN A 266 -12.28 29.64 12.47
N LEU A 267 -11.18 29.91 13.20
CA LEU A 267 -9.87 30.20 12.61
C LEU A 267 -9.31 29.08 11.74
N SER A 268 -9.67 27.83 12.06
CA SER A 268 -9.27 26.63 11.31
C SER A 268 -10.49 25.95 10.68
N SER A 269 -11.36 26.77 10.05
CA SER A 269 -12.55 26.28 9.35
C SER A 269 -12.18 25.35 8.19
N TYR A 270 -13.10 24.46 7.87
CA TYR A 270 -13.01 23.57 6.71
C TYR A 270 -12.93 24.40 5.42
N ARG A 271 -11.94 24.09 4.57
CA ARG A 271 -11.75 24.83 3.32
C ARG A 271 -11.38 23.89 2.19
N GLU A 272 -12.24 23.81 1.19
CA GLU A 272 -12.02 23.11 -0.07
C GLU A 272 -11.48 24.08 -1.14
N ASP A 273 -10.54 23.59 -1.97
CA ASP A 273 -9.96 24.37 -3.04
C ASP A 273 -9.53 23.46 -4.21
N LYS A 274 -9.68 23.95 -5.45
CA LYS A 274 -9.22 23.21 -6.65
C LYS A 274 -7.70 22.99 -6.65
N SER A 275 -6.96 23.86 -6.00
CA SER A 275 -5.51 23.77 -5.80
C SER A 275 -5.11 23.19 -4.44
N GLY A 276 -6.08 22.67 -3.69
CA GLY A 276 -5.85 22.05 -2.39
C GLY A 276 -4.86 20.88 -2.46
N GLN A 277 -4.04 20.72 -1.41
CA GLN A 277 -3.01 19.69 -1.34
C GLN A 277 -3.38 18.53 -0.38
N VAL A 278 -4.31 18.76 0.55
CA VAL A 278 -4.81 17.72 1.45
C VAL A 278 -5.82 16.86 0.69
N LEU A 279 -5.57 15.56 0.61
CA LEU A 279 -6.55 14.60 0.10
C LEU A 279 -7.32 14.03 1.29
N GLU A 280 -8.59 14.37 1.38
CA GLU A 280 -9.51 13.85 2.38
C GLU A 280 -10.38 12.76 1.74
N GLU A 281 -9.97 11.50 1.93
CA GLU A 281 -10.46 10.33 1.17
C GLU A 281 -11.71 9.68 1.80
N GLY A 282 -12.13 10.17 2.98
CA GLY A 282 -13.13 9.49 3.80
C GLY A 282 -12.56 8.24 4.48
N ILE A 283 -13.39 7.53 5.26
CA ILE A 283 -13.01 6.28 5.94
C ILE A 283 -12.93 5.15 4.92
N ASN A 284 -11.91 5.19 4.09
CA ASN A 284 -11.64 4.23 3.02
C ASN A 284 -10.12 4.05 2.87
N GLU A 285 -9.54 3.18 3.66
CA GLU A 285 -8.09 2.95 3.69
C GLU A 285 -7.54 2.45 2.35
N ALA A 286 -8.31 1.65 1.62
CA ALA A 286 -7.90 1.17 0.31
C ALA A 286 -7.86 2.31 -0.74
N GLY A 287 -8.83 3.22 -0.72
CA GLY A 287 -8.84 4.42 -1.57
C GLY A 287 -7.68 5.35 -1.24
N ALA A 288 -7.52 5.66 0.06
CA ALA A 288 -6.42 6.50 0.53
C ALA A 288 -5.03 5.92 0.16
N MET A 289 -4.85 4.60 0.32
CA MET A 289 -3.60 3.94 -0.07
C MET A 289 -3.40 3.95 -1.59
N SER A 290 -4.46 3.85 -2.37
CA SER A 290 -4.38 3.97 -3.84
C SER A 290 -3.93 5.37 -4.27
N SER A 291 -4.46 6.41 -3.66
CA SER A 291 -4.01 7.81 -3.86
C SER A 291 -2.56 8.00 -3.41
N TRP A 292 -2.16 7.37 -2.29
CA TRP A 292 -0.78 7.39 -1.84
C TRP A 292 0.15 6.72 -2.85
N ILE A 293 -0.20 5.54 -3.39
CA ILE A 293 0.59 4.84 -4.42
C ILE A 293 0.72 5.71 -5.67
N ALA A 294 -0.37 6.32 -6.12
CA ALA A 294 -0.36 7.19 -7.30
C ALA A 294 0.62 8.36 -7.13
N ALA A 295 0.58 9.06 -6.00
CA ALA A 295 1.53 10.13 -5.68
C ALA A 295 2.96 9.60 -5.48
N ALA A 296 3.13 8.47 -4.77
CA ALA A 296 4.43 7.85 -4.47
C ALA A 296 5.16 7.31 -5.70
N THR A 297 4.44 7.05 -6.80
CA THR A 297 4.99 6.58 -8.09
C THR A 297 4.92 7.64 -9.19
N ALA A 298 4.48 8.86 -8.90
CA ALA A 298 4.36 9.94 -9.88
C ALA A 298 5.71 10.31 -10.54
N TYR A 299 6.81 10.06 -9.85
CA TYR A 299 8.15 10.30 -10.37
C TYR A 299 8.48 9.47 -11.63
N THR A 300 7.90 8.26 -11.76
CA THR A 300 8.12 7.40 -12.93
C THR A 300 7.03 7.51 -13.99
N ASN A 301 5.82 7.91 -13.61
CA ASN A 301 4.67 8.01 -14.53
C ASN A 301 4.49 9.41 -15.12
N HIS A 302 4.94 10.45 -14.40
CA HIS A 302 4.71 11.86 -14.74
C HIS A 302 5.95 12.73 -14.62
N ASP A 303 7.12 12.16 -14.34
CA ASP A 303 8.39 12.89 -14.10
C ASP A 303 8.30 13.93 -12.97
N ILE A 304 7.41 13.70 -12.01
CA ILE A 304 7.15 14.61 -10.90
C ILE A 304 7.36 13.87 -9.58
N GLU A 305 8.39 14.26 -8.81
CA GLU A 305 8.52 13.81 -7.44
C GLU A 305 7.40 14.39 -6.59
N MET A 306 6.66 13.54 -5.88
CA MET A 306 5.69 13.92 -4.85
C MET A 306 6.08 13.30 -3.52
N ILE A 307 5.65 13.90 -2.41
CA ILE A 307 5.94 13.45 -1.05
C ILE A 307 4.60 13.14 -0.38
N PRO A 308 4.00 11.98 -0.65
CA PRO A 308 2.76 11.60 -0.01
C PRO A 308 2.99 11.17 1.44
N ILE A 309 2.10 11.63 2.31
CA ILE A 309 2.09 11.33 3.74
C ILE A 309 0.68 10.88 4.09
N TYR A 310 0.48 9.58 4.18
CA TYR A 310 -0.81 9.00 4.55
C TYR A 310 -0.84 8.74 6.05
N ILE A 311 -1.75 9.42 6.74
CA ILE A 311 -1.98 9.29 8.17
C ILE A 311 -3.26 8.48 8.40
N PHE A 312 -3.18 7.43 9.22
CA PHE A 312 -4.28 6.54 9.52
C PHE A 312 -4.17 6.02 10.97
N TYR A 313 -5.27 5.52 11.51
CA TYR A 313 -5.22 4.78 12.76
C TYR A 313 -4.39 3.50 12.59
N SER A 314 -3.33 3.37 13.37
CA SER A 314 -2.31 2.31 13.17
C SER A 314 -2.90 0.90 13.19
N MET A 315 -3.93 0.65 14.00
CA MET A 315 -4.63 -0.63 14.05
C MET A 315 -5.29 -1.00 12.72
N PHE A 316 -5.84 -0.02 11.98
CA PHE A 316 -6.51 -0.28 10.71
C PHE A 316 -5.55 -0.35 9.52
N GLY A 317 -4.37 0.24 9.63
CA GLY A 317 -3.41 0.36 8.55
C GLY A 317 -3.12 -0.97 7.86
N PHE A 318 -2.06 -1.64 8.25
CA PHE A 318 -1.62 -2.87 7.58
C PHE A 318 -2.63 -4.01 7.56
N GLN A 319 -3.61 -4.04 8.46
CA GLN A 319 -4.70 -5.01 8.41
C GLN A 319 -5.60 -4.84 7.19
N ARG A 320 -5.78 -3.60 6.72
CA ARG A 320 -6.66 -3.27 5.59
C ARG A 320 -5.91 -2.96 4.31
N ILE A 321 -4.66 -2.48 4.41
CA ILE A 321 -3.86 -2.05 3.27
C ILE A 321 -2.59 -2.89 3.05
N GLY A 322 -2.38 -3.99 3.78
CA GLY A 322 -1.15 -4.78 3.71
C GLY A 322 -0.82 -5.25 2.29
N ASP A 323 -1.81 -5.71 1.54
CA ASP A 323 -1.67 -6.10 0.13
C ASP A 323 -1.24 -4.92 -0.75
N LEU A 324 -1.90 -3.76 -0.60
CA LEU A 324 -1.55 -2.55 -1.33
C LEU A 324 -0.17 -2.01 -0.92
N ALA A 325 0.20 -2.13 0.36
CA ALA A 325 1.52 -1.74 0.83
C ALA A 325 2.62 -2.64 0.26
N TRP A 326 2.36 -3.94 0.10
CA TRP A 326 3.25 -4.87 -0.59
C TRP A 326 3.41 -4.46 -2.06
N ALA A 327 2.30 -4.24 -2.78
CA ALA A 327 2.32 -3.79 -4.16
C ALA A 327 3.03 -2.45 -4.34
N ALA A 328 2.87 -1.53 -3.38
CA ALA A 328 3.59 -0.26 -3.36
C ALA A 328 5.10 -0.46 -3.25
N GLY A 329 5.54 -1.36 -2.35
CA GLY A 329 6.95 -1.72 -2.20
C GLY A 329 7.54 -2.29 -3.48
N ASP A 330 6.83 -3.23 -4.11
CA ASP A 330 7.22 -3.84 -5.38
C ASP A 330 7.30 -2.82 -6.53
N SER A 331 6.38 -1.84 -6.52
CA SER A 331 6.35 -0.73 -7.48
C SER A 331 7.36 0.39 -7.17
N GLN A 332 8.22 0.23 -6.16
CA GLN A 332 9.22 1.22 -5.73
C GLN A 332 8.61 2.57 -5.33
N ALA A 333 7.46 2.54 -4.70
CA ALA A 333 6.80 3.74 -4.18
C ALA A 333 7.66 4.46 -3.13
N ARG A 334 7.58 5.80 -3.08
CA ARG A 334 8.35 6.66 -2.16
C ARG A 334 7.42 7.56 -1.39
N GLY A 335 7.39 7.47 -0.09
CA GLY A 335 6.52 8.28 0.75
C GLY A 335 6.47 7.78 2.19
N PHE A 336 5.62 8.40 2.98
CA PHE A 336 5.45 8.08 4.39
C PHE A 336 4.06 7.52 4.66
N LEU A 337 4.01 6.43 5.40
CA LEU A 337 2.84 5.90 6.06
C LEU A 337 2.96 6.22 7.55
N ILE A 338 1.96 6.84 8.14
CA ILE A 338 1.96 7.25 9.54
C ILE A 338 0.83 6.55 10.27
N GLY A 339 1.20 5.62 11.17
CA GLY A 339 0.25 4.99 12.09
C GLY A 339 0.05 5.90 13.29
N ALA A 340 -1.01 6.70 13.29
CA ALA A 340 -1.32 7.59 14.38
C ALA A 340 -2.25 6.94 15.41
N THR A 341 -2.29 7.46 16.63
CA THR A 341 -2.91 6.83 17.80
C THR A 341 -2.42 5.40 18.02
N ALA A 342 -1.11 5.18 17.78
CA ALA A 342 -0.50 3.85 17.89
C ALA A 342 -0.38 3.39 19.36
N GLY A 343 -0.19 2.06 19.52
CA GLY A 343 -0.03 1.43 20.82
C GLY A 343 -1.33 1.01 21.48
N ARG A 344 -1.24 0.56 22.70
CA ARG A 344 -2.36 0.05 23.52
C ARG A 344 -2.49 0.78 24.85
N THR A 345 -1.45 0.75 25.67
CA THR A 345 -1.50 1.34 27.02
C THR A 345 -1.35 2.86 27.01
N THR A 346 -0.91 3.42 25.90
CA THR A 346 -0.85 4.87 25.68
C THR A 346 -2.20 5.50 25.31
N LEU A 347 -3.19 4.70 24.96
CA LEU A 347 -4.55 5.14 24.67
C LEU A 347 -5.32 5.47 25.96
N ALA A 348 -6.39 6.25 25.86
CA ALA A 348 -7.16 6.71 27.03
C ALA A 348 -8.67 6.71 26.72
N GLY A 349 -9.29 5.53 26.86
CA GLY A 349 -10.72 5.36 26.64
C GLY A 349 -11.14 5.08 25.20
N GLU A 350 -10.21 5.00 24.26
CA GLU A 350 -10.51 4.63 22.86
C GLU A 350 -10.98 3.18 22.79
N GLY A 351 -11.86 2.91 21.81
CA GLY A 351 -12.45 1.58 21.61
C GLY A 351 -11.41 0.52 21.27
N LEU A 352 -11.79 -0.76 21.41
CA LEU A 352 -10.92 -1.91 21.17
C LEU A 352 -10.32 -1.93 19.75
N GLN A 353 -11.03 -1.37 18.78
CA GLN A 353 -10.58 -1.27 17.39
C GLN A 353 -9.36 -0.34 17.18
N HIS A 354 -8.98 0.46 18.18
CA HIS A 354 -7.81 1.34 18.12
C HIS A 354 -6.56 0.73 18.79
N GLN A 355 -6.69 -0.43 19.44
CA GLN A 355 -5.66 -1.05 20.26
C GLN A 355 -4.60 -1.78 19.41
N ASP A 356 -3.69 -1.02 18.80
CA ASP A 356 -2.64 -1.59 17.94
C ASP A 356 -1.51 -2.25 18.74
N GLY A 357 -1.33 -3.55 18.55
CA GLY A 357 -0.21 -4.29 19.14
C GLY A 357 0.72 -4.94 18.12
N HIS A 358 0.53 -4.75 16.81
CA HIS A 358 1.19 -5.58 15.80
C HIS A 358 1.52 -4.89 14.47
N SER A 359 1.14 -3.64 14.25
CA SER A 359 1.38 -2.96 12.97
C SER A 359 2.85 -2.94 12.56
N GLN A 360 3.75 -2.76 13.53
CA GLN A 360 5.20 -2.79 13.30
C GLN A 360 5.69 -4.17 12.82
N LEU A 361 5.12 -5.27 13.33
CA LEU A 361 5.44 -6.61 12.86
C LEU A 361 4.95 -6.85 11.43
N LEU A 362 3.74 -6.36 11.10
CA LEU A 362 3.21 -6.44 9.73
C LEU A 362 4.08 -5.65 8.75
N ALA A 363 4.51 -4.46 9.12
CA ALA A 363 5.44 -3.64 8.33
C ALA A 363 6.78 -4.34 8.06
N SER A 364 7.28 -5.12 9.03
CA SER A 364 8.57 -5.82 8.93
C SER A 364 8.63 -6.87 7.81
N ASN A 365 7.47 -7.34 7.33
CA ASN A 365 7.38 -8.32 6.26
C ASN A 365 7.64 -7.72 4.86
N ILE A 366 7.52 -6.40 4.71
CA ILE A 366 7.72 -5.73 3.42
C ILE A 366 9.21 -5.36 3.29
N PRO A 367 9.92 -5.87 2.26
CA PRO A 367 11.38 -5.80 2.21
C PRO A 367 11.97 -4.39 2.25
N ASN A 368 11.32 -3.42 1.63
CA ASN A 368 11.77 -2.03 1.53
C ASN A 368 10.94 -1.04 2.37
N CYS A 369 10.10 -1.52 3.27
CA CYS A 369 9.41 -0.70 4.27
C CYS A 369 10.33 -0.49 5.47
N ILE A 370 10.78 0.74 5.68
CA ILE A 370 11.62 1.13 6.82
C ILE A 370 10.71 1.64 7.93
N SER A 371 10.70 0.96 9.07
CA SER A 371 9.70 1.27 10.10
C SER A 371 10.30 1.69 11.43
N TYR A 372 9.68 2.69 12.09
CA TYR A 372 10.13 3.28 13.32
C TYR A 372 9.00 3.54 14.33
N ASP A 373 9.35 3.49 15.61
CA ASP A 373 8.47 3.79 16.75
C ASP A 373 9.15 4.83 17.67
N PRO A 374 9.22 6.12 17.27
CA PRO A 374 9.94 7.14 18.01
C PRO A 374 9.22 7.56 19.29
N THR A 375 10.00 7.83 20.35
CA THR A 375 9.52 8.38 21.62
C THR A 375 9.53 9.91 21.63
N PHE A 376 10.57 10.53 21.11
CA PHE A 376 10.80 11.97 21.25
C PHE A 376 10.74 12.72 19.93
N SER A 377 10.44 14.03 19.99
CA SER A 377 10.35 14.90 18.83
C SER A 377 11.62 14.91 17.97
N TYR A 378 12.79 14.89 18.61
CA TYR A 378 14.06 14.86 17.88
C TYR A 378 14.32 13.53 17.17
N GLU A 379 13.81 12.40 17.69
CA GLU A 379 13.87 11.12 17.00
C GLU A 379 12.98 11.15 15.76
N MET A 380 11.72 11.60 15.91
CA MET A 380 10.79 11.78 14.80
C MET A 380 11.40 12.68 13.73
N ALA A 381 11.98 13.80 14.10
CA ALA A 381 12.58 14.76 13.18
C ALA A 381 13.81 14.19 12.45
N THR A 382 14.65 13.46 13.15
CA THR A 382 15.84 12.80 12.57
C THR A 382 15.43 11.73 11.55
N ILE A 383 14.46 10.88 11.91
CA ILE A 383 13.93 9.81 11.04
C ILE A 383 13.24 10.39 9.82
N PHE A 384 12.35 11.37 10.01
CA PHE A 384 11.60 11.96 8.91
C PHE A 384 12.50 12.68 7.90
N ARG A 385 13.48 13.45 8.38
CA ARG A 385 14.47 14.11 7.52
C ARG A 385 15.31 13.11 6.74
N GLU A 386 15.75 12.02 7.37
CA GLU A 386 16.49 10.96 6.69
C GLU A 386 15.64 10.24 5.65
N GLY A 387 14.35 10.02 5.94
CA GLY A 387 13.39 9.48 4.98
C GLY A 387 13.30 10.35 3.72
N LEU A 388 13.12 11.67 3.89
CA LEU A 388 13.14 12.62 2.77
C LEU A 388 14.44 12.54 1.96
N ARG A 389 15.59 12.47 2.67
CA ARG A 389 16.90 12.37 2.02
C ARG A 389 17.04 11.08 1.22
N ARG A 390 16.69 9.93 1.80
CA ARG A 390 16.83 8.62 1.15
C ARG A 390 15.90 8.50 -0.06
N MET A 391 14.63 8.83 0.11
CA MET A 391 13.62 8.65 -0.94
C MET A 391 13.75 9.67 -2.08
N HIS A 392 13.93 10.95 -1.78
CA HIS A 392 13.78 12.03 -2.76
C HIS A 392 15.09 12.68 -3.19
N GLU A 393 16.13 12.63 -2.34
CA GLU A 393 17.46 13.11 -2.71
C GLU A 393 18.35 11.99 -3.23
N LYS A 394 18.38 10.82 -2.56
CA LYS A 394 19.17 9.65 -2.96
C LYS A 394 18.43 8.71 -3.91
N LYS A 395 17.13 8.88 -4.04
CA LYS A 395 16.25 8.04 -4.88
C LYS A 395 16.35 6.53 -4.55
N GLU A 396 16.57 6.22 -3.27
CA GLU A 396 16.60 4.84 -2.79
C GLU A 396 15.21 4.20 -2.91
N ASN A 397 15.17 2.89 -3.20
CA ASN A 397 13.95 2.10 -3.23
C ASN A 397 13.51 1.73 -1.81
N VAL A 398 12.97 2.70 -1.09
CA VAL A 398 12.42 2.53 0.24
C VAL A 398 11.22 3.44 0.44
N PHE A 399 10.30 3.04 1.33
CA PHE A 399 9.28 3.91 1.89
C PHE A 399 9.25 3.73 3.42
N TYR A 400 8.64 4.68 4.12
CA TYR A 400 8.70 4.72 5.58
C TYR A 400 7.34 4.43 6.20
N TYR A 401 7.34 3.64 7.28
CA TYR A 401 6.24 3.54 8.23
C TYR A 401 6.70 4.06 9.59
N ILE A 402 6.01 5.06 10.13
CA ILE A 402 6.35 5.67 11.42
C ILE A 402 5.10 5.69 12.29
N THR A 403 5.20 5.17 13.49
CA THR A 403 4.11 5.28 14.47
C THR A 403 4.19 6.59 15.23
N ALA A 404 3.03 7.16 15.53
CA ALA A 404 2.88 8.38 16.32
C ALA A 404 1.77 8.20 17.36
N MET A 405 1.92 8.82 18.52
CA MET A 405 1.06 8.61 19.67
C MET A 405 0.50 9.93 20.17
N ASN A 406 -0.71 9.90 20.74
CA ASN A 406 -1.43 11.11 21.19
C ASN A 406 -1.19 11.46 22.68
N GLU A 407 -0.44 10.64 23.41
CA GLU A 407 -0.09 10.98 24.78
C GLU A 407 0.86 12.19 24.82
N ASN A 408 0.51 13.20 25.62
CA ASN A 408 1.34 14.39 25.81
C ASN A 408 2.36 14.18 26.94
N TYR A 409 3.60 14.59 26.71
CA TYR A 409 4.69 14.60 27.69
C TYR A 409 5.79 15.58 27.31
N ALA A 410 6.66 15.92 28.24
CA ALA A 410 7.81 16.76 27.99
C ALA A 410 8.88 16.00 27.18
N HIS A 411 9.45 16.66 26.19
CA HIS A 411 10.53 16.11 25.37
C HIS A 411 11.87 16.67 25.81
N PRO A 412 12.88 15.83 26.07
CA PRO A 412 14.21 16.30 26.43
C PRO A 412 14.95 16.87 25.21
N GLU A 413 16.05 17.57 25.49
CA GLU A 413 16.99 17.97 24.44
C GLU A 413 17.65 16.73 23.83
N LYS A 414 17.90 16.79 22.52
CA LYS A 414 18.55 15.69 21.79
C LYS A 414 19.95 15.42 22.35
N PRO A 415 20.26 14.17 22.75
CA PRO A 415 21.61 13.81 23.15
C PRO A 415 22.62 14.02 22.01
N LYS A 416 23.85 14.38 22.39
CA LYS A 416 24.92 14.54 21.40
C LYS A 416 25.26 13.19 20.74
N LYS A 417 25.55 13.21 19.43
CA LYS A 417 26.01 12.04 18.64
C LYS A 417 25.04 10.84 18.61
N CYS A 418 23.74 11.05 18.82
CA CYS A 418 22.76 9.96 18.76
C CYS A 418 22.11 9.74 17.38
N ASP A 419 22.35 10.61 16.39
CA ASP A 419 21.70 10.54 15.07
C ASP A 419 21.86 9.17 14.41
N GLU A 420 23.07 8.64 14.38
CA GLU A 420 23.36 7.33 13.79
C GLU A 420 22.59 6.22 14.50
N GLY A 421 22.56 6.27 15.84
CA GLY A 421 21.83 5.28 16.63
C GLY A 421 20.32 5.37 16.44
N ILE A 422 19.75 6.57 16.35
CA ILE A 422 18.35 6.78 16.04
C ILE A 422 17.99 6.09 14.71
N LEU A 423 18.83 6.27 13.68
CA LEU A 423 18.59 5.73 12.34
C LEU A 423 18.88 4.22 12.25
N LYS A 424 19.81 3.70 13.06
CA LYS A 424 20.11 2.26 13.13
C LYS A 424 19.16 1.48 14.03
N GLY A 425 18.29 2.15 14.76
CA GLY A 425 17.22 1.55 15.52
C GLY A 425 17.40 1.57 17.05
N MET A 426 18.58 1.92 17.59
CA MET A 426 18.76 2.12 19.05
C MET A 426 19.96 2.99 19.38
N TYR A 427 19.90 3.70 20.50
CA TYR A 427 21.02 4.45 21.05
C TYR A 427 20.95 4.49 22.58
N LEU A 428 22.10 4.69 23.23
CA LEU A 428 22.18 4.85 24.66
C LEU A 428 21.61 6.23 25.06
N PHE A 429 20.44 6.22 25.69
CA PHE A 429 19.75 7.43 26.15
C PHE A 429 20.33 7.95 27.47
N ARG A 430 20.55 7.06 28.42
CA ARG A 430 21.14 7.41 29.74
C ARG A 430 22.04 6.29 30.24
N GLU A 431 23.23 6.64 30.67
CA GLU A 431 24.18 5.73 31.28
C GLU A 431 24.26 5.98 32.79
N ASN A 432 24.14 4.92 33.58
CA ASN A 432 24.39 4.97 35.03
C ASN A 432 25.76 4.35 35.36
N ASN A 433 26.62 5.12 36.02
CA ASN A 433 28.01 4.74 36.29
C ASN A 433 28.29 4.54 37.79
N ASN A 434 27.37 3.98 38.56
CA ASN A 434 27.61 3.65 39.96
C ASN A 434 28.46 2.37 40.06
N LYS A 435 29.74 2.53 40.32
CA LYS A 435 30.70 1.43 40.39
C LYS A 435 30.32 0.44 41.50
N GLY A 436 30.23 -0.85 41.16
CA GLY A 436 30.11 -1.96 42.10
C GLY A 436 28.70 -2.47 42.39
N LYS A 437 27.65 -1.99 41.67
CA LYS A 437 26.29 -2.49 41.82
C LYS A 437 25.90 -3.42 40.69
N THR A 438 24.92 -4.28 40.95
CA THR A 438 24.25 -5.08 39.90
C THR A 438 23.69 -4.16 38.84
N LYS A 439 23.93 -4.47 37.58
CA LYS A 439 23.53 -3.64 36.45
C LYS A 439 22.57 -4.39 35.53
N VAL A 440 21.64 -3.68 34.91
CA VAL A 440 20.70 -4.19 33.87
C VAL A 440 20.67 -3.24 32.68
N GLN A 441 20.38 -3.78 31.52
CA GLN A 441 20.19 -3.01 30.27
C GLN A 441 18.69 -2.89 29.99
N LEU A 442 18.15 -1.69 30.08
CA LEU A 442 16.74 -1.41 29.88
C LEU A 442 16.51 -0.79 28.50
N LEU A 443 15.73 -1.45 27.67
CA LEU A 443 15.40 -1.03 26.32
C LEU A 443 13.92 -0.66 26.25
N GLY A 444 13.59 0.51 25.71
CA GLY A 444 12.21 0.95 25.53
C GLY A 444 11.97 1.60 24.16
N SER A 445 10.76 1.43 23.62
CA SER A 445 10.35 2.09 22.38
C SER A 445 9.05 2.87 22.56
N GLY A 446 8.83 3.87 21.72
CA GLY A 446 7.63 4.71 21.77
C GLY A 446 7.39 5.28 23.17
N THR A 447 6.15 5.46 23.57
CA THR A 447 5.79 6.01 24.90
C THR A 447 6.25 5.13 26.05
N ILE A 448 6.50 3.84 25.84
CA ILE A 448 6.93 2.90 26.88
C ILE A 448 8.37 3.19 27.34
N LEU A 449 9.19 3.86 26.57
CA LEU A 449 10.49 4.34 27.05
C LEU A 449 10.35 5.22 28.30
N ARG A 450 9.27 5.96 28.46
CA ARG A 450 8.99 6.76 29.66
C ARG A 450 8.79 5.89 30.92
N GLU A 451 8.07 4.78 30.76
CA GLU A 451 7.87 3.79 31.81
C GLU A 451 9.19 3.08 32.17
N VAL A 452 10.03 2.83 31.15
CA VAL A 452 11.38 2.28 31.34
C VAL A 452 12.28 3.26 32.12
N ILE A 453 12.17 4.56 31.86
CA ILE A 453 12.88 5.61 32.64
C ILE A 453 12.42 5.61 34.09
N ALA A 454 11.11 5.57 34.35
CA ALA A 454 10.54 5.51 35.68
C ALA A 454 10.97 4.22 36.43
N ALA A 455 10.92 3.08 35.74
CA ALA A 455 11.40 1.81 36.30
C ALA A 455 12.88 1.84 36.69
N SER A 456 13.73 2.48 35.87
CA SER A 456 15.14 2.70 36.19
C SER A 456 15.34 3.47 37.51
N GLU A 457 14.52 4.47 37.74
CA GLU A 457 14.58 5.27 38.97
C GLU A 457 14.16 4.46 40.23
N ILE A 458 13.11 3.65 40.08
CA ILE A 458 12.64 2.73 41.15
C ILE A 458 13.72 1.67 41.43
N LEU A 459 14.29 1.03 40.40
CA LEU A 459 15.34 0.03 40.55
C LEU A 459 16.55 0.59 41.29
N THR A 460 16.96 1.79 40.97
CA THR A 460 18.10 2.43 41.65
C THR A 460 17.77 2.81 43.08
N LYS A 461 16.61 3.43 43.32
CA LYS A 461 16.23 3.99 44.63
C LYS A 461 15.83 2.92 45.63
N GLU A 462 15.05 1.93 45.24
CA GLU A 462 14.44 0.96 46.13
C GLU A 462 15.22 -0.36 46.21
N TYR A 463 15.85 -0.77 45.10
CA TYR A 463 16.53 -2.07 44.98
C TYR A 463 18.07 -1.96 44.88
N GLY A 464 18.61 -0.76 44.72
CA GLY A 464 20.05 -0.57 44.56
C GLY A 464 20.64 -1.15 43.28
N ILE A 465 19.79 -1.35 42.24
CA ILE A 465 20.17 -1.87 40.92
C ILE A 465 20.38 -0.71 39.97
N ASP A 466 21.54 -0.64 39.33
CA ASP A 466 21.83 0.34 38.28
C ASP A 466 21.33 -0.14 36.92
N SER A 467 20.98 0.80 36.07
CA SER A 467 20.51 0.48 34.71
C SER A 467 21.02 1.47 33.70
N ASP A 468 21.47 0.96 32.55
CA ASP A 468 21.60 1.77 31.35
C ASP A 468 20.28 1.77 30.60
N ILE A 469 19.86 2.93 30.11
CA ILE A 469 18.58 3.11 29.38
C ILE A 469 18.87 3.33 27.92
N TRP A 470 18.26 2.51 27.08
CA TRP A 470 18.36 2.56 25.64
C TRP A 470 17.02 2.97 25.02
N SER A 471 17.02 4.01 24.20
CA SER A 471 15.89 4.29 23.33
C SER A 471 16.00 3.42 22.09
N VAL A 472 14.98 2.60 21.85
CA VAL A 472 14.88 1.74 20.67
C VAL A 472 13.87 2.36 19.72
N THR A 473 14.36 3.00 18.69
CA THR A 473 13.51 3.64 17.67
C THR A 473 13.00 2.65 16.64
N SER A 474 13.64 1.47 16.48
CA SER A 474 13.20 0.43 15.55
C SER A 474 13.78 -0.94 15.85
N PHE A 475 12.99 -1.83 16.42
CA PHE A 475 13.35 -3.26 16.51
C PHE A 475 13.44 -3.91 15.12
N ASN A 476 12.68 -3.44 14.15
CA ASN A 476 12.69 -3.97 12.77
C ASN A 476 14.03 -3.70 12.05
N GLU A 477 14.55 -2.48 12.16
CA GLU A 477 15.85 -2.14 11.54
C GLU A 477 17.02 -2.85 12.26
N LEU A 478 16.92 -3.03 13.57
CA LEU A 478 17.89 -3.83 14.33
C LEU A 478 17.89 -5.29 13.87
N ARG A 479 16.71 -5.90 13.71
CA ARG A 479 16.56 -7.26 13.16
C ARG A 479 17.10 -7.34 11.74
N ARG A 480 16.75 -6.38 10.87
CA ARG A 480 17.22 -6.33 9.48
C ARG A 480 18.75 -6.30 9.41
N ASN A 481 19.37 -5.45 10.23
CA ASN A 481 20.81 -5.40 10.34
C ASN A 481 21.42 -6.72 10.86
N GLY A 482 20.78 -7.35 11.84
CA GLY A 482 21.20 -8.66 12.35
C GLY A 482 21.18 -9.73 11.26
N MET A 483 20.06 -9.88 10.57
CA MET A 483 19.91 -10.84 9.46
C MET A 483 20.91 -10.61 8.34
N GLU A 484 21.15 -9.36 7.93
CA GLU A 484 22.13 -9.04 6.90
C GLU A 484 23.56 -9.35 7.37
N THR A 485 23.86 -9.10 8.65
CA THR A 485 25.16 -9.45 9.23
C THR A 485 25.38 -10.96 9.23
N GLU A 486 24.40 -11.76 9.63
CA GLU A 486 24.45 -13.22 9.55
C GLU A 486 24.65 -13.70 8.12
N ARG A 487 23.87 -13.16 7.19
CA ARG A 487 24.01 -13.48 5.77
C ARG A 487 25.42 -13.17 5.23
N LEU A 488 25.96 -12.01 5.56
CA LEU A 488 27.34 -11.63 5.14
C LEU A 488 28.39 -12.58 5.72
N ASN A 489 28.25 -12.99 6.98
CA ASN A 489 29.15 -13.94 7.63
C ASN A 489 29.07 -15.34 6.97
N LEU A 490 27.87 -15.79 6.61
CA LEU A 490 27.70 -17.05 5.87
C LEU A 490 28.32 -17.01 4.46
N LEU A 491 28.23 -15.88 3.77
CA LEU A 491 28.79 -15.70 2.43
C LEU A 491 30.32 -15.55 2.44
N ASN A 492 30.92 -15.16 3.56
CA ASN A 492 32.35 -14.91 3.71
C ASN A 492 32.94 -15.71 4.88
N PRO A 493 32.88 -17.06 4.85
CA PRO A 493 33.23 -17.92 5.99
C PRO A 493 34.71 -17.88 6.38
N ASN A 494 35.57 -17.34 5.51
CA ASN A 494 37.02 -17.22 5.73
C ASN A 494 37.42 -15.85 6.30
N GLU A 495 36.47 -14.90 6.44
CA GLU A 495 36.68 -13.60 7.06
C GLU A 495 36.33 -13.65 8.55
N GLU A 496 36.91 -12.73 9.33
CA GLU A 496 36.50 -12.55 10.74
C GLU A 496 35.01 -12.19 10.78
N PRO A 497 34.19 -12.90 11.59
CA PRO A 497 32.75 -12.66 11.65
C PRO A 497 32.41 -11.22 12.05
N LYS A 498 31.60 -10.56 11.26
CA LYS A 498 31.10 -9.21 11.55
C LYS A 498 30.04 -9.29 12.65
N LYS A 499 30.02 -8.28 13.51
CA LYS A 499 29.03 -8.14 14.59
C LYS A 499 27.86 -7.27 14.14
N SER A 500 26.64 -7.68 14.49
CA SER A 500 25.44 -6.86 14.29
C SER A 500 25.51 -5.56 15.10
N TYR A 501 24.64 -4.60 14.78
CA TYR A 501 24.59 -3.34 15.53
C TYR A 501 24.18 -3.55 16.98
N VAL A 502 23.24 -4.46 17.24
CA VAL A 502 22.82 -4.85 18.61
C VAL A 502 24.01 -5.39 19.40
N GLN A 503 24.78 -6.33 18.82
CA GLN A 503 25.99 -6.86 19.47
C GLN A 503 27.00 -5.74 19.80
N LYS A 504 27.28 -4.84 18.85
CA LYS A 504 28.20 -3.71 19.06
C LYS A 504 27.76 -2.80 20.20
N CYS A 505 26.44 -2.58 20.37
CA CYS A 505 25.89 -1.75 21.43
C CYS A 505 25.97 -2.43 22.81
N LEU A 506 25.69 -3.73 22.88
CA LEU A 506 25.41 -4.42 24.14
C LEU A 506 26.50 -5.37 24.63
N GLU A 507 27.45 -5.80 23.78
CA GLU A 507 28.48 -6.79 24.16
C GLU A 507 29.34 -6.39 25.34
N LYS A 508 29.70 -5.10 25.46
CA LYS A 508 30.55 -4.54 26.53
C LYS A 508 29.74 -3.99 27.73
N ARG A 509 28.43 -4.24 27.77
CA ARG A 509 27.55 -3.79 28.84
C ARG A 509 27.26 -4.93 29.81
N ASP A 510 27.20 -4.65 31.08
CA ASP A 510 26.94 -5.67 32.09
C ASP A 510 25.43 -5.91 32.31
N GLY A 511 25.10 -7.12 32.77
CA GLY A 511 23.76 -7.51 33.18
C GLY A 511 22.83 -8.01 32.08
N PRO A 512 21.64 -8.48 32.48
CA PRO A 512 20.61 -8.94 31.57
C PRO A 512 19.98 -7.77 30.81
N ILE A 513 19.31 -8.09 29.72
CA ILE A 513 18.58 -7.15 28.87
C ILE A 513 17.09 -7.30 29.13
N ILE A 514 16.42 -6.19 29.40
CA ILE A 514 14.96 -6.12 29.55
C ILE A 514 14.45 -5.14 28.48
N ALA A 515 13.68 -5.65 27.51
CA ALA A 515 13.10 -4.85 26.44
C ALA A 515 11.59 -4.70 26.64
N ALA A 516 11.08 -3.49 26.54
CA ALA A 516 9.66 -3.18 26.69
C ALA A 516 9.12 -2.34 25.53
N SER A 517 7.91 -2.66 25.08
CA SER A 517 7.19 -1.91 24.07
C SER A 517 5.67 -1.96 24.31
N ASP A 518 4.93 -1.07 23.69
CA ASP A 518 3.45 -1.07 23.73
C ASP A 518 2.79 -2.04 22.73
N TYR A 519 3.60 -2.83 22.06
CA TYR A 519 3.18 -3.86 21.12
C TYR A 519 3.32 -5.25 21.72
N THR A 520 2.94 -6.28 20.99
CA THR A 520 3.16 -7.67 21.42
C THR A 520 4.64 -7.94 21.69
N ARG A 521 4.94 -8.86 22.64
CA ARG A 521 6.33 -9.24 22.99
C ARG A 521 7.16 -9.65 21.80
N ALA A 522 6.53 -10.25 20.79
CA ALA A 522 7.20 -10.64 19.55
C ALA A 522 7.91 -9.47 18.85
N PHE A 523 7.47 -8.22 19.07
CA PHE A 523 8.11 -7.05 18.45
C PHE A 523 9.52 -6.80 19.02
N SER A 524 9.70 -6.79 20.33
CA SER A 524 11.02 -6.63 20.95
C SER A 524 11.85 -7.91 20.89
N ASP A 525 11.21 -9.07 20.86
CA ASP A 525 11.86 -10.39 20.82
C ASP A 525 12.67 -10.63 19.53
N GLN A 526 12.40 -9.88 18.47
CA GLN A 526 13.09 -9.97 17.18
C GLN A 526 14.62 -9.80 17.28
N ILE A 527 15.12 -9.09 18.30
CA ILE A 527 16.55 -8.84 18.47
C ILE A 527 17.23 -9.82 19.43
N ARG A 528 16.48 -10.73 20.07
CA ARG A 528 17.02 -11.76 20.98
C ARG A 528 18.17 -12.59 20.37
N PRO A 529 18.11 -13.04 19.09
CA PRO A 529 19.19 -13.82 18.48
C PRO A 529 20.53 -13.07 18.37
N TYR A 530 20.51 -11.74 18.49
CA TYR A 530 21.70 -10.90 18.28
C TYR A 530 22.37 -10.47 19.59
N THR A 531 22.18 -11.23 20.66
CA THR A 531 22.86 -11.02 21.94
C THR A 531 23.03 -12.35 22.67
N ASP A 532 24.18 -12.51 23.33
CA ASP A 532 24.51 -13.68 24.15
C ASP A 532 24.03 -13.53 25.61
N LYS A 533 23.39 -12.41 25.95
CA LYS A 533 22.90 -12.11 27.29
C LYS A 533 21.50 -12.63 27.52
N SER A 534 21.15 -12.88 28.80
CA SER A 534 19.76 -13.14 29.18
C SER A 534 18.87 -12.00 28.72
N PHE A 535 17.82 -12.32 27.94
CA PHE A 535 16.94 -11.36 27.30
C PHE A 535 15.48 -11.59 27.69
N TYR A 536 14.81 -10.57 28.18
CA TYR A 536 13.43 -10.60 28.63
C TYR A 536 12.62 -9.55 27.89
N SER A 537 11.50 -9.96 27.30
CA SER A 537 10.59 -9.08 26.56
C SER A 537 9.31 -8.81 27.36
N PHE A 538 8.96 -7.55 27.51
CA PHE A 538 7.67 -7.08 28.00
C PHE A 538 6.88 -6.42 26.87
N GLY A 539 5.60 -6.71 26.81
CA GLY A 539 4.71 -6.18 25.79
C GLY A 539 3.25 -6.48 26.13
N THR A 540 2.36 -6.18 25.21
CA THR A 540 0.92 -6.29 25.35
C THR A 540 0.38 -7.42 24.47
N ASP A 541 0.48 -8.66 24.94
CA ASP A 541 -0.03 -9.82 24.18
C ASP A 541 -1.57 -9.93 24.25
N GLY A 542 -2.15 -10.65 23.31
CA GLY A 542 -3.59 -10.85 23.20
C GLY A 542 -4.32 -9.65 22.59
N TYR A 543 -5.61 -9.53 22.86
CA TYR A 543 -6.41 -8.40 22.43
C TYR A 543 -6.24 -7.20 23.38
N GLY A 544 -6.37 -5.97 22.85
CA GLY A 544 -6.34 -4.77 23.66
C GLY A 544 -7.52 -4.63 24.61
N ARG A 545 -7.47 -3.63 25.46
CA ARG A 545 -8.52 -3.25 26.39
C ARG A 545 -8.80 -1.76 26.29
N SER A 546 -10.04 -1.35 26.53
CA SER A 546 -10.44 0.06 26.56
C SER A 546 -10.60 0.47 28.03
N ASP A 547 -9.71 1.32 28.50
CA ASP A 547 -9.75 1.88 29.87
C ASP A 547 -8.94 3.18 29.91
N THR A 548 -8.88 3.79 31.08
CA THR A 548 -7.95 4.90 31.32
C THR A 548 -6.51 4.42 31.18
N ARG A 549 -5.63 5.31 30.75
CA ARG A 549 -4.19 5.02 30.62
C ARG A 549 -3.56 4.49 31.91
N LYS A 550 -4.03 5.01 33.06
CA LYS A 550 -3.59 4.54 34.38
C LYS A 550 -3.89 3.06 34.64
N ASN A 551 -5.05 2.58 34.18
CA ASN A 551 -5.48 1.19 34.39
C ASN A 551 -4.88 0.25 33.32
N LEU A 552 -4.50 0.78 32.16
CA LEU A 552 -3.90 0.00 31.08
C LEU A 552 -2.41 -0.29 31.33
N ARG A 553 -1.72 0.54 32.12
CA ARG A 553 -0.33 0.40 32.56
C ARG A 553 -0.25 -0.16 33.97
#